data_d0172648660614939822d36548a42300
#
_entry.id   d0172648660614939822d36548a42300
#
_cell.length_a   1.000
_cell.length_b   1.000
_cell.length_c   1.000
_cell.angle_alpha   90.00
_cell.angle_beta   90.00
_cell.angle_gamma   90.00
#
_symmetry.space_group_name_H-M   'P 1'
#
loop_
_entity.id
_entity.type
_entity.pdbx_description
1 polymer ?
#
loop_
_entity_poly.entity_id
_entity_poly.type
_entity_poly.pdbx_seq_one_letter_code
_entity_poly.pdbx_strand_id
1 'polypeptide(L)'
;FEKSKVQFSLEPLSQPAALLSGETVLWYNSQFRTRLLGGQDVLASRVQKLLPGLDLQLCRKREGQLLTLADGYWSVHSSTVPGEAESVTLLVLNEETELRRIEAEYKASRPGYLAFQLDGYDDVFGDLMDSERARLLEGVNRILEDMIGRGSGFLRRVGSGGRYIAVVEERQLEQFANRGYDVLDKIRALDPSVSLSMSIGIGRGARTLREAQDMAEHALDMAQGRGGDQAAEMTLDGFTFYGGVSHGVEKRSKVRSRLVADQLVKLIKEADHVVIMGHRMSDLDAIGAAEGVLRICKICDVPAVIAVRRDATLAASLIDALCKAGQKDDFIDPKDALPIISK
;
A
#
# COMPACT_ATOMS: atom_id res chain seq x y z
N PHE A 1 -32.31 -51.58 -30.12
CA PHE A 1 -32.09 -50.49 -29.19
C PHE A 1 -32.75 -49.25 -29.72
N GLU A 2 -34.00 -48.97 -29.29
CA GLU A 2 -34.68 -47.70 -29.54
C GLU A 2 -33.88 -46.62 -28.79
N LYS A 3 -33.25 -45.68 -29.50
CA LYS A 3 -32.74 -44.44 -28.94
C LYS A 3 -34.00 -43.66 -28.49
N SER A 4 -34.27 -43.65 -27.21
CA SER A 4 -35.28 -42.75 -26.64
C SER A 4 -34.85 -41.33 -27.00
N LYS A 5 -35.62 -40.66 -27.86
CA LYS A 5 -35.45 -39.23 -28.16
C LYS A 5 -35.85 -38.45 -26.90
N VAL A 6 -34.90 -38.20 -26.03
CA VAL A 6 -35.11 -37.26 -24.93
C VAL A 6 -35.10 -35.87 -25.55
N GLN A 7 -36.26 -35.23 -25.56
CA GLN A 7 -36.44 -33.88 -26.08
C GLN A 7 -36.14 -32.90 -24.94
N PHE A 8 -34.99 -32.20 -25.01
CA PHE A 8 -34.65 -31.16 -24.07
C PHE A 8 -35.20 -29.81 -24.55
N SER A 9 -35.85 -29.08 -23.66
CA SER A 9 -36.23 -27.68 -23.90
C SER A 9 -35.29 -26.76 -23.13
N LEU A 10 -34.77 -25.73 -23.79
CA LEU A 10 -33.96 -24.66 -23.18
C LEU A 10 -34.84 -23.52 -22.64
N GLU A 11 -36.14 -23.56 -22.89
CA GLU A 11 -37.06 -22.51 -22.43
C GLU A 11 -37.15 -22.34 -20.89
N PRO A 12 -37.03 -23.42 -20.07
CA PRO A 12 -37.06 -23.28 -18.61
C PRO A 12 -35.78 -22.76 -17.96
N LEU A 13 -34.73 -22.48 -18.74
CA LEU A 13 -33.51 -21.91 -18.20
C LEU A 13 -33.79 -20.55 -17.58
N SER A 14 -33.32 -20.36 -16.35
CA SER A 14 -33.39 -19.07 -15.65
C SER A 14 -32.44 -18.01 -16.23
N GLN A 15 -31.42 -18.43 -16.96
CA GLN A 15 -30.50 -17.54 -17.67
C GLN A 15 -31.02 -17.24 -19.08
N PRO A 16 -30.79 -16.02 -19.60
CA PRO A 16 -30.96 -15.72 -21.01
C PRO A 16 -30.16 -16.66 -21.87
N ALA A 17 -30.80 -17.30 -22.83
CA ALA A 17 -30.18 -18.24 -23.75
C ALA A 17 -30.66 -18.02 -25.19
N ALA A 18 -29.73 -18.20 -26.15
CA ALA A 18 -30.04 -18.11 -27.57
C ALA A 18 -29.27 -19.16 -28.35
N LEU A 19 -29.84 -19.64 -29.46
CA LEU A 19 -29.19 -20.49 -30.44
C LEU A 19 -28.89 -19.69 -31.70
N LEU A 20 -27.67 -19.85 -32.21
CA LEU A 20 -27.21 -19.17 -33.41
C LEU A 20 -26.80 -20.18 -34.49
N SER A 21 -27.13 -19.87 -35.76
CA SER A 21 -26.40 -20.43 -36.95
C SER A 21 -25.46 -19.35 -37.47
N GLY A 22 -24.16 -19.61 -37.37
CA GLY A 22 -23.16 -18.56 -37.59
C GLY A 22 -23.40 -17.35 -36.64
N GLU A 23 -23.79 -16.21 -37.19
CA GLU A 23 -24.10 -14.98 -36.47
C GLU A 23 -25.61 -14.69 -36.36
N THR A 24 -26.47 -15.55 -36.93
CA THR A 24 -27.90 -15.34 -37.02
C THR A 24 -28.62 -16.02 -35.85
N VAL A 25 -29.51 -15.32 -35.17
CA VAL A 25 -30.33 -15.85 -34.07
C VAL A 25 -31.41 -16.75 -34.63
N LEU A 26 -31.36 -18.04 -34.28
CA LEU A 26 -32.38 -19.05 -34.66
C LEU A 26 -33.45 -19.17 -33.61
N TRP A 27 -33.10 -19.04 -32.37
CA TRP A 27 -33.99 -19.22 -31.23
C TRP A 27 -33.46 -18.50 -30.00
N TYR A 28 -34.34 -18.12 -29.11
CA TYR A 28 -34.04 -17.60 -27.78
C TYR A 28 -35.17 -17.92 -26.79
N ASN A 29 -34.82 -18.00 -25.49
CA ASN A 29 -35.81 -18.24 -24.45
C ASN A 29 -36.51 -16.93 -23.98
N SER A 30 -37.54 -17.08 -23.18
CA SER A 30 -38.30 -15.96 -22.61
C SER A 30 -37.44 -15.02 -21.79
N GLN A 31 -36.40 -15.52 -21.09
CA GLN A 31 -35.44 -14.71 -20.31
C GLN A 31 -34.61 -13.79 -21.22
N PHE A 32 -34.13 -14.30 -22.33
CA PHE A 32 -33.37 -13.50 -23.30
C PHE A 32 -34.24 -12.36 -23.87
N ARG A 33 -35.47 -12.69 -24.25
CA ARG A 33 -36.43 -11.72 -24.77
C ARG A 33 -36.78 -10.63 -23.75
N THR A 34 -37.08 -11.00 -22.51
CA THR A 34 -37.55 -10.08 -21.49
C THR A 34 -36.40 -9.19 -20.95
N ARG A 35 -35.26 -9.80 -20.64
CA ARG A 35 -34.18 -9.11 -19.92
C ARG A 35 -33.27 -8.32 -20.83
N LEU A 36 -33.09 -8.75 -22.09
CA LEU A 36 -32.12 -8.12 -23.01
C LEU A 36 -32.80 -7.35 -24.15
N LEU A 37 -33.98 -7.75 -24.56
CA LEU A 37 -34.65 -7.18 -25.74
C LEU A 37 -35.88 -6.31 -25.41
N GLY A 38 -36.19 -6.13 -24.12
CA GLY A 38 -37.40 -5.38 -23.72
C GLY A 38 -38.68 -5.93 -24.30
N GLY A 39 -38.74 -7.25 -24.56
CA GLY A 39 -39.93 -7.93 -25.10
C GLY A 39 -40.03 -7.96 -26.63
N GLN A 40 -39.09 -7.36 -27.36
CA GLN A 40 -39.07 -7.35 -28.83
C GLN A 40 -38.75 -8.74 -29.41
N ASP A 41 -39.29 -9.03 -30.60
CA ASP A 41 -38.90 -10.21 -31.36
C ASP A 41 -37.75 -9.89 -32.32
N VAL A 42 -36.72 -10.74 -32.30
CA VAL A 42 -35.48 -10.53 -33.04
C VAL A 42 -34.99 -11.79 -33.77
N LEU A 43 -35.92 -12.74 -34.01
CA LEU A 43 -35.60 -13.93 -34.81
C LEU A 43 -35.00 -13.53 -36.16
N ALA A 44 -34.05 -14.34 -36.66
CA ALA A 44 -33.32 -14.11 -37.89
C ALA A 44 -32.46 -12.82 -37.94
N SER A 45 -32.31 -12.11 -36.81
CA SER A 45 -31.43 -10.96 -36.70
C SER A 45 -29.98 -11.39 -36.47
N ARG A 46 -29.00 -10.53 -36.83
CA ARG A 46 -27.59 -10.74 -36.46
C ARG A 46 -27.37 -10.45 -34.97
N VAL A 47 -26.71 -11.38 -34.26
CA VAL A 47 -26.47 -11.30 -32.84
C VAL A 47 -25.67 -10.06 -32.44
N GLN A 48 -24.74 -9.58 -33.26
CA GLN A 48 -23.95 -8.38 -33.00
C GLN A 48 -24.77 -7.08 -32.94
N LYS A 49 -25.96 -7.05 -33.58
CA LYS A 49 -26.89 -5.92 -33.41
C LYS A 49 -27.58 -5.92 -32.04
N LEU A 50 -27.74 -7.10 -31.45
CA LEU A 50 -28.40 -7.29 -30.14
C LEU A 50 -27.40 -7.22 -28.99
N LEU A 51 -26.20 -7.73 -29.22
CA LEU A 51 -25.10 -7.78 -28.27
C LEU A 51 -23.88 -7.09 -28.86
N PRO A 52 -23.82 -5.76 -28.85
CA PRO A 52 -22.68 -5.02 -29.41
C PRO A 52 -21.38 -5.42 -28.74
N GLY A 53 -20.34 -5.65 -29.56
CA GLY A 53 -19.02 -6.07 -29.09
C GLY A 53 -18.86 -7.56 -28.79
N LEU A 54 -19.88 -8.38 -29.07
CA LEU A 54 -19.81 -9.84 -28.89
C LEU A 54 -18.76 -10.45 -29.83
N ASP A 55 -17.83 -11.20 -29.21
CA ASP A 55 -16.85 -12.06 -29.88
C ASP A 55 -17.06 -13.51 -29.46
N LEU A 56 -17.55 -14.34 -30.39
CA LEU A 56 -17.85 -15.75 -30.14
C LEU A 56 -16.60 -16.57 -29.76
N GLN A 57 -15.41 -16.13 -30.14
CA GLN A 57 -14.16 -16.81 -29.77
C GLN A 57 -13.83 -16.56 -28.29
N LEU A 58 -14.04 -15.33 -27.81
CA LEU A 58 -13.86 -14.99 -26.40
C LEU A 58 -14.90 -15.72 -25.53
N CYS A 59 -16.15 -15.83 -26.00
CA CYS A 59 -17.23 -16.53 -25.29
C CYS A 59 -16.96 -18.03 -25.09
N ARG A 60 -16.10 -18.64 -25.90
CA ARG A 60 -15.71 -20.07 -25.77
C ARG A 60 -14.71 -20.33 -24.65
N LYS A 61 -14.02 -19.29 -24.18
CA LYS A 61 -13.09 -19.43 -23.07
C LYS A 61 -13.84 -19.75 -21.76
N ARG A 62 -13.13 -20.35 -20.81
CA ARG A 62 -13.70 -20.71 -19.51
C ARG A 62 -14.35 -19.54 -18.79
N GLU A 63 -13.75 -18.35 -18.90
CA GLU A 63 -14.21 -17.12 -18.24
C GLU A 63 -15.34 -16.43 -19.01
N GLY A 64 -15.61 -16.86 -20.27
CA GLY A 64 -16.55 -16.18 -21.16
C GLY A 64 -16.07 -14.81 -21.61
N GLN A 65 -16.98 -14.02 -22.16
CA GLN A 65 -16.76 -12.61 -22.48
C GLN A 65 -17.67 -11.74 -21.63
N LEU A 66 -17.10 -10.73 -21.00
CA LEU A 66 -17.88 -9.72 -20.29
C LEU A 66 -18.39 -8.68 -21.27
N LEU A 67 -19.69 -8.41 -21.22
CA LEU A 67 -20.35 -7.32 -21.94
C LEU A 67 -21.09 -6.40 -20.97
N THR A 68 -21.10 -5.12 -21.31
CA THR A 68 -21.97 -4.14 -20.65
C THR A 68 -23.20 -3.93 -21.56
N LEU A 69 -24.36 -4.38 -21.12
CA LEU A 69 -25.61 -4.33 -21.89
C LEU A 69 -26.68 -3.61 -21.04
N ALA A 70 -27.36 -2.63 -21.63
CA ALA A 70 -28.26 -1.74 -20.91
C ALA A 70 -27.54 -1.16 -19.68
N ASP A 71 -28.05 -1.37 -18.48
CA ASP A 71 -27.45 -0.86 -17.23
C ASP A 71 -26.76 -1.97 -16.42
N GLY A 72 -26.37 -3.09 -17.07
CA GLY A 72 -25.84 -4.27 -16.39
C GLY A 72 -24.59 -4.89 -17.02
N TYR A 73 -23.89 -5.66 -16.20
CA TYR A 73 -22.75 -6.49 -16.61
C TYR A 73 -23.20 -7.92 -16.84
N TRP A 74 -22.79 -8.48 -17.98
CA TRP A 74 -23.19 -9.83 -18.39
C TRP A 74 -21.97 -10.64 -18.82
N SER A 75 -21.75 -11.81 -18.25
CA SER A 75 -20.80 -12.78 -18.76
C SER A 75 -21.51 -13.67 -19.80
N VAL A 76 -20.94 -13.70 -20.99
CA VAL A 76 -21.49 -14.45 -22.14
C VAL A 76 -20.60 -15.66 -22.40
N HIS A 77 -21.21 -16.83 -22.38
CA HIS A 77 -20.58 -18.09 -22.68
C HIS A 77 -21.17 -18.69 -23.96
N SER A 78 -20.33 -19.33 -24.77
CA SER A 78 -20.80 -20.03 -25.96
C SER A 78 -20.32 -21.47 -25.99
N SER A 79 -21.19 -22.34 -26.46
CA SER A 79 -20.90 -23.75 -26.70
C SER A 79 -21.40 -24.19 -28.07
N THR A 80 -20.65 -25.04 -28.75
CA THR A 80 -21.08 -25.61 -30.01
C THR A 80 -21.91 -26.87 -29.74
N VAL A 81 -23.13 -26.90 -30.27
CA VAL A 81 -24.03 -28.03 -30.16
C VAL A 81 -24.12 -28.69 -31.53
N PRO A 82 -23.84 -30.00 -31.64
CA PRO A 82 -24.00 -30.72 -32.94
C PRO A 82 -25.45 -30.69 -33.37
N GLY A 83 -25.72 -30.21 -34.58
CA GLY A 83 -27.01 -30.26 -35.26
C GLY A 83 -27.08 -31.38 -36.29
N GLU A 84 -28.27 -31.70 -36.77
CA GLU A 84 -28.44 -32.74 -37.81
C GLU A 84 -27.84 -32.34 -39.18
N ALA A 85 -27.87 -31.06 -39.54
CA ALA A 85 -27.33 -30.53 -40.80
C ALA A 85 -26.11 -29.63 -40.59
N GLU A 86 -26.11 -28.79 -39.56
CA GLU A 86 -25.04 -27.85 -39.21
C GLU A 86 -24.92 -27.75 -37.69
N SER A 87 -23.70 -27.43 -37.23
CA SER A 87 -23.47 -27.13 -35.81
C SER A 87 -24.07 -25.75 -35.45
N VAL A 88 -24.80 -25.69 -34.36
CA VAL A 88 -25.34 -24.43 -33.83
C VAL A 88 -24.52 -23.98 -32.62
N THR A 89 -24.49 -22.67 -32.38
CA THR A 89 -23.83 -22.10 -31.22
C THR A 89 -24.92 -21.77 -30.17
N LEU A 90 -24.83 -22.37 -29.01
CA LEU A 90 -25.61 -21.98 -27.84
C LEU A 90 -24.89 -20.82 -27.12
N LEU A 91 -25.59 -19.72 -26.91
CA LEU A 91 -25.18 -18.62 -26.03
C LEU A 91 -25.96 -18.73 -24.72
N VAL A 92 -25.26 -18.56 -23.61
CA VAL A 92 -25.85 -18.41 -22.26
C VAL A 92 -25.24 -17.17 -21.62
N LEU A 93 -26.11 -16.32 -21.09
CA LEU A 93 -25.71 -15.07 -20.44
C LEU A 93 -26.00 -15.14 -18.95
N ASN A 94 -25.01 -14.79 -18.13
CA ASN A 94 -25.20 -14.65 -16.70
C ASN A 94 -25.06 -13.17 -16.32
N GLU A 95 -26.03 -12.67 -15.57
CA GLU A 95 -25.97 -11.32 -15.04
C GLU A 95 -25.02 -11.26 -13.85
N GLU A 96 -24.02 -10.40 -13.93
CA GLU A 96 -23.00 -10.20 -12.91
C GLU A 96 -23.09 -8.82 -12.24
N THR A 97 -24.11 -8.03 -12.56
CA THR A 97 -24.24 -6.64 -12.10
C THR A 97 -24.12 -6.53 -10.58
N GLU A 98 -24.89 -7.31 -9.85
CA GLU A 98 -24.89 -7.27 -8.39
C GLU A 98 -23.58 -7.83 -7.81
N LEU A 99 -23.06 -8.91 -8.38
CA LEU A 99 -21.77 -9.49 -7.96
C LEU A 99 -20.64 -8.46 -8.09
N ARG A 100 -20.58 -7.78 -9.24
CA ARG A 100 -19.56 -6.75 -9.49
C ARG A 100 -19.74 -5.52 -8.61
N ARG A 101 -20.98 -5.15 -8.33
CA ARG A 101 -21.28 -4.07 -7.39
C ARG A 101 -20.79 -4.42 -5.99
N ILE A 102 -21.06 -5.64 -5.52
CA ILE A 102 -20.59 -6.12 -4.22
C ILE A 102 -19.07 -6.20 -4.19
N GLU A 103 -18.45 -6.70 -5.26
CA GLU A 103 -16.99 -6.77 -5.37
C GLU A 103 -16.34 -5.38 -5.34
N ALA A 104 -16.89 -4.42 -6.08
CA ALA A 104 -16.41 -3.04 -6.08
C ALA A 104 -16.57 -2.38 -4.71
N GLU A 105 -17.72 -2.56 -4.07
CA GLU A 105 -17.99 -2.06 -2.72
C GLU A 105 -17.05 -2.71 -1.69
N TYR A 106 -16.85 -4.03 -1.77
CA TYR A 106 -15.92 -4.75 -0.92
C TYR A 106 -14.50 -4.20 -1.05
N LYS A 107 -14.03 -3.93 -2.27
CA LYS A 107 -12.71 -3.33 -2.50
C LYS A 107 -12.63 -1.90 -1.97
N ALA A 108 -13.65 -1.10 -2.22
CA ALA A 108 -13.71 0.30 -1.82
C ALA A 108 -13.85 0.50 -0.30
N SER A 109 -14.51 -0.42 0.38
CA SER A 109 -14.74 -0.37 1.84
C SER A 109 -13.64 -1.07 2.66
N ARG A 110 -12.62 -1.68 2.02
CA ARG A 110 -11.52 -2.30 2.77
C ARG A 110 -10.80 -1.26 3.62
N PRO A 111 -10.45 -1.60 4.87
CA PRO A 111 -9.74 -0.68 5.72
C PRO A 111 -8.26 -0.56 5.31
N GLY A 112 -7.79 0.68 5.20
CA GLY A 112 -6.38 1.01 5.13
C GLY A 112 -5.93 1.69 6.41
N TYR A 113 -4.64 1.65 6.67
CA TYR A 113 -4.04 2.19 7.90
C TYR A 113 -3.08 3.33 7.56
N LEU A 114 -3.15 4.41 8.35
CA LEU A 114 -2.25 5.55 8.26
C LEU A 114 -1.54 5.76 9.59
N ALA A 115 -0.24 5.93 9.53
CA ALA A 115 0.59 6.36 10.65
C ALA A 115 1.15 7.75 10.34
N PHE A 116 0.99 8.69 11.28
CA PHE A 116 1.46 10.06 11.15
C PHE A 116 2.49 10.34 12.23
N GLN A 117 3.52 11.11 11.88
CA GLN A 117 4.51 11.58 12.82
C GLN A 117 4.85 13.04 12.53
N LEU A 118 4.72 13.91 13.52
CA LEU A 118 5.30 15.26 13.43
C LEU A 118 6.83 15.14 13.45
N ASP A 119 7.47 15.67 12.42
CA ASP A 119 8.92 15.57 12.26
C ASP A 119 9.63 16.47 13.28
N GLY A 120 10.70 15.95 13.88
CA GLY A 120 11.47 16.69 14.86
C GLY A 120 10.67 17.20 16.06
N TYR A 121 9.66 16.42 16.52
CA TYR A 121 8.72 16.86 17.57
C TYR A 121 9.42 17.47 18.79
N ASP A 122 10.42 16.80 19.35
CA ASP A 122 11.11 17.27 20.55
C ASP A 122 11.88 18.57 20.29
N ASP A 123 12.44 18.75 19.09
CA ASP A 123 13.16 19.95 18.70
C ASP A 123 12.25 21.13 18.46
N VAL A 124 11.10 20.88 17.82
CA VAL A 124 10.11 21.92 17.48
C VAL A 124 9.32 22.37 18.72
N PHE A 125 8.94 21.41 19.56
CA PHE A 125 8.05 21.67 20.71
C PHE A 125 8.80 21.83 22.05
N GLY A 126 10.10 21.46 22.10
CA GLY A 126 10.91 21.55 23.34
C GLY A 126 11.09 22.96 23.86
N ASP A 127 11.29 23.92 22.97
CA ASP A 127 11.52 25.33 23.31
C ASP A 127 10.26 26.19 23.38
N LEU A 128 9.06 25.63 23.06
CA LEU A 128 7.80 26.38 23.05
C LEU A 128 7.16 26.39 24.44
N MET A 129 6.49 27.52 24.74
CA MET A 129 5.63 27.58 25.94
C MET A 129 4.44 26.62 25.81
N ASP A 130 3.93 26.10 26.94
CA ASP A 130 2.84 25.13 26.96
C ASP A 130 1.59 25.61 26.21
N SER A 131 1.27 26.91 26.27
CA SER A 131 0.14 27.52 25.55
C SER A 131 0.32 27.49 24.02
N GLU A 132 1.55 27.76 23.54
CA GLU A 132 1.86 27.74 22.11
C GLU A 132 1.86 26.30 21.57
N ARG A 133 2.45 25.38 22.35
CA ARG A 133 2.41 23.93 22.06
C ARG A 133 0.97 23.44 21.96
N ALA A 134 0.11 23.77 22.93
CA ALA A 134 -1.30 23.37 22.92
C ALA A 134 -2.03 23.92 21.68
N ARG A 135 -1.80 25.19 21.31
CA ARG A 135 -2.40 25.82 20.12
C ARG A 135 -1.99 25.12 18.84
N LEU A 136 -0.70 24.83 18.66
CA LEU A 136 -0.20 24.13 17.47
C LEU A 136 -0.75 22.71 17.35
N LEU A 137 -0.76 21.96 18.46
CA LEU A 137 -1.30 20.61 18.47
C LEU A 137 -2.82 20.59 18.21
N GLU A 138 -3.57 21.56 18.70
CA GLU A 138 -4.99 21.73 18.36
C GLU A 138 -5.18 22.00 16.87
N GLY A 139 -4.34 22.85 16.28
CA GLY A 139 -4.34 23.10 14.84
C GLY A 139 -4.06 21.84 14.02
N VAL A 140 -3.06 21.08 14.40
CA VAL A 140 -2.75 19.78 13.77
C VAL A 140 -3.93 18.81 13.89
N ASN A 141 -4.50 18.67 15.10
CA ASN A 141 -5.67 17.81 15.33
C ASN A 141 -6.82 18.18 14.38
N ARG A 142 -7.15 19.48 14.28
CA ARG A 142 -8.21 19.96 13.38
C ARG A 142 -7.94 19.61 11.94
N ILE A 143 -6.72 19.83 11.45
CA ILE A 143 -6.35 19.50 10.06
C ILE A 143 -6.49 18.00 9.79
N LEU A 144 -6.04 17.14 10.71
CA LEU A 144 -6.16 15.69 10.58
C LEU A 144 -7.62 15.22 10.68
N GLU A 145 -8.41 15.79 11.61
CA GLU A 145 -9.84 15.50 11.72
C GLU A 145 -10.61 15.90 10.46
N ASP A 146 -10.27 17.03 9.86
CA ASP A 146 -10.87 17.48 8.60
C ASP A 146 -10.46 16.58 7.43
N MET A 147 -9.22 16.08 7.41
CA MET A 147 -8.77 15.11 6.41
C MET A 147 -9.53 13.80 6.51
N ILE A 148 -9.61 13.22 7.71
CA ILE A 148 -10.23 11.90 7.93
C ILE A 148 -11.76 11.98 7.80
N GLY A 149 -12.35 13.13 8.13
CA GLY A 149 -13.79 13.37 8.09
C GLY A 149 -14.54 12.75 9.27
N ARG A 150 -15.58 13.44 9.73
CA ARG A 150 -16.40 12.96 10.84
C ARG A 150 -17.26 11.79 10.40
N GLY A 151 -17.09 10.63 11.04
CA GLY A 151 -17.90 9.43 10.80
C GLY A 151 -17.44 8.52 9.65
N SER A 152 -16.39 8.90 8.90
CA SER A 152 -15.89 8.10 7.77
C SER A 152 -14.55 7.41 8.03
N GLY A 153 -13.94 7.65 9.19
CA GLY A 153 -12.68 7.04 9.60
C GLY A 153 -12.45 7.16 11.09
N PHE A 154 -11.43 6.51 11.55
CA PHE A 154 -10.96 6.56 12.93
C PHE A 154 -9.63 7.32 12.98
N LEU A 155 -9.51 8.33 13.83
CA LEU A 155 -8.27 9.06 14.09
C LEU A 155 -7.99 9.08 15.58
N ARG A 156 -6.74 8.80 15.96
CA ARG A 156 -6.31 8.86 17.35
C ARG A 156 -4.86 9.33 17.47
N ARG A 157 -4.62 10.22 18.43
CA ARG A 157 -3.26 10.54 18.87
C ARG A 157 -2.71 9.43 19.78
N VAL A 158 -1.45 9.05 19.58
CA VAL A 158 -0.78 7.98 20.31
C VAL A 158 0.42 8.55 21.05
N GLY A 159 0.44 8.41 22.36
CA GLY A 159 1.55 8.92 23.20
C GLY A 159 1.66 10.44 23.22
N SER A 160 2.84 10.94 23.60
CA SER A 160 3.16 12.37 23.76
C SER A 160 3.98 12.97 22.62
N GLY A 161 4.58 12.14 21.75
CA GLY A 161 5.59 12.54 20.76
C GLY A 161 5.04 12.99 19.40
N GLY A 162 3.83 13.53 19.33
CA GLY A 162 3.28 14.03 18.03
C GLY A 162 2.93 12.94 17.03
N ARG A 163 2.61 11.74 17.52
CA ARG A 163 2.22 10.59 16.70
C ARG A 163 0.71 10.42 16.66
N TYR A 164 0.21 10.09 15.45
CA TYR A 164 -1.21 9.81 15.23
C TYR A 164 -1.36 8.54 14.38
N ILE A 165 -2.50 7.89 14.55
CA ILE A 165 -2.92 6.77 13.71
C ILE A 165 -4.33 7.03 13.21
N ALA A 166 -4.60 6.55 11.99
CA ALA A 166 -5.95 6.53 11.46
C ALA A 166 -6.23 5.23 10.71
N VAL A 167 -7.50 4.87 10.68
CA VAL A 167 -8.03 3.80 9.85
C VAL A 167 -9.16 4.39 9.03
N VAL A 168 -9.09 4.24 7.71
CA VAL A 168 -10.07 4.76 6.76
C VAL A 168 -10.37 3.70 5.71
N GLU A 169 -11.43 3.88 4.95
CA GLU A 169 -11.73 3.02 3.82
C GLU A 169 -10.82 3.31 2.62
N GLU A 170 -10.60 2.30 1.78
CA GLU A 170 -9.79 2.36 0.56
C GLU A 170 -10.20 3.52 -0.35
N ARG A 171 -11.51 3.77 -0.50
CA ARG A 171 -12.04 4.90 -1.27
C ARG A 171 -11.56 6.27 -0.80
N GLN A 172 -11.26 6.41 0.50
CA GLN A 172 -10.72 7.64 1.06
C GLN A 172 -9.22 7.76 0.80
N LEU A 173 -8.48 6.66 0.94
CA LEU A 173 -7.04 6.64 0.59
C LEU A 173 -6.83 7.04 -0.87
N GLU A 174 -7.68 6.54 -1.77
CA GLU A 174 -7.63 6.93 -3.18
C GLU A 174 -7.88 8.45 -3.38
N GLN A 175 -8.84 9.02 -2.64
CA GLN A 175 -9.07 10.47 -2.67
C GLN A 175 -7.88 11.26 -2.12
N PHE A 176 -7.23 10.79 -1.05
CA PHE A 176 -6.05 11.45 -0.48
C PHE A 176 -4.86 11.39 -1.45
N ALA A 177 -4.63 10.24 -2.07
CA ALA A 177 -3.58 10.06 -3.07
C ALA A 177 -3.81 10.97 -4.30
N ASN A 178 -5.05 11.07 -4.80
CA ASN A 178 -5.41 11.95 -5.91
C ASN A 178 -5.21 13.44 -5.60
N ARG A 179 -5.28 13.85 -4.32
CA ARG A 179 -4.95 15.18 -3.84
C ARG A 179 -3.46 15.36 -3.50
N GLY A 180 -2.65 14.34 -3.70
CA GLY A 180 -1.23 14.35 -3.37
C GLY A 180 -0.93 14.52 -1.88
N TYR A 181 -1.85 14.11 -0.99
CA TYR A 181 -1.77 14.32 0.46
C TYR A 181 -1.56 15.79 0.84
N ASP A 182 -2.44 16.67 0.35
CA ASP A 182 -2.44 18.14 0.58
C ASP A 182 -2.42 18.56 2.07
N VAL A 183 -2.68 17.61 2.96
CA VAL A 183 -2.56 17.77 4.41
C VAL A 183 -1.14 18.19 4.83
N LEU A 184 -0.11 17.76 4.11
CA LEU A 184 1.29 18.15 4.37
C LEU A 184 1.48 19.66 4.20
N ASP A 185 0.90 20.25 3.13
CA ASP A 185 0.95 21.68 2.89
C ASP A 185 0.21 22.48 3.97
N LYS A 186 -0.96 21.96 4.41
CA LYS A 186 -1.75 22.58 5.47
C LYS A 186 -1.02 22.57 6.82
N ILE A 187 -0.30 21.49 7.14
CA ILE A 187 0.52 21.40 8.36
C ILE A 187 1.68 22.40 8.29
N ARG A 188 2.39 22.49 7.16
CA ARG A 188 3.47 23.46 6.96
C ARG A 188 2.98 24.92 7.08
N ALA A 189 1.80 25.20 6.60
CA ALA A 189 1.19 26.53 6.62
C ALA A 189 0.57 26.92 7.97
N LEU A 190 0.52 26.01 8.96
CA LEU A 190 -0.19 26.23 10.22
C LEU A 190 0.39 27.37 11.03
N ASP A 191 1.71 27.46 11.10
CA ASP A 191 2.42 28.59 11.73
C ASP A 191 3.75 28.85 10.99
N PRO A 192 3.85 29.95 10.21
CA PRO A 192 5.07 30.26 9.47
C PRO A 192 6.31 30.56 10.34
N SER A 193 6.12 30.87 11.63
CA SER A 193 7.21 31.12 12.58
C SER A 193 7.86 29.82 13.09
N VAL A 194 7.13 28.70 12.97
CA VAL A 194 7.56 27.37 13.42
C VAL A 194 7.71 26.47 12.19
N SER A 195 8.89 25.91 12.01
CA SER A 195 9.12 24.94 10.90
C SER A 195 8.47 23.61 11.22
N LEU A 196 7.13 23.54 11.09
CA LEU A 196 6.36 22.35 11.36
C LEU A 196 6.20 21.51 10.09
N SER A 197 6.53 20.23 10.17
CA SER A 197 6.29 19.26 9.10
C SER A 197 5.81 17.92 9.65
N MET A 198 5.31 17.08 8.78
CA MET A 198 4.75 15.77 9.14
C MET A 198 5.16 14.72 8.10
N SER A 199 5.50 13.55 8.57
CA SER A 199 5.64 12.36 7.75
C SER A 199 4.43 11.45 7.91
N ILE A 200 3.99 10.82 6.81
CA ILE A 200 2.83 9.93 6.77
C ILE A 200 3.25 8.61 6.15
N GLY A 201 2.98 7.52 6.84
CA GLY A 201 3.08 6.17 6.31
C GLY A 201 1.68 5.58 6.07
N ILE A 202 1.45 4.99 4.91
CA ILE A 202 0.18 4.43 4.50
C ILE A 202 0.35 2.97 4.12
N GLY A 203 -0.41 2.08 4.76
CA GLY A 203 -0.52 0.67 4.40
C GLY A 203 -1.83 0.39 3.67
N ARG A 204 -1.74 -0.07 2.42
CA ARG A 204 -2.86 -0.20 1.50
C ARG A 204 -2.89 -1.58 0.83
N GLY A 205 -4.09 -2.13 0.63
CA GLY A 205 -4.26 -3.41 -0.06
C GLY A 205 -3.89 -4.65 0.75
N ALA A 206 -3.57 -4.50 2.04
CA ALA A 206 -3.23 -5.59 2.95
C ALA A 206 -4.39 -6.58 3.16
N ARG A 207 -4.09 -7.80 3.54
CA ARG A 207 -5.13 -8.82 3.82
C ARG A 207 -5.76 -8.65 5.20
N THR A 208 -5.01 -8.11 6.15
CA THR A 208 -5.43 -7.90 7.53
C THR A 208 -5.07 -6.49 8.00
N LEU A 209 -5.78 -5.98 9.02
CA LEU A 209 -5.43 -4.71 9.65
C LEU A 209 -4.02 -4.71 10.27
N ARG A 210 -3.56 -5.83 10.77
CA ARG A 210 -2.21 -5.97 11.31
C ARG A 210 -1.16 -5.77 10.22
N GLU A 211 -1.34 -6.43 9.09
CA GLU A 211 -0.47 -6.26 7.92
C GLU A 211 -0.51 -4.82 7.40
N ALA A 212 -1.70 -4.19 7.35
CA ALA A 212 -1.84 -2.78 6.97
C ALA A 212 -1.09 -1.85 7.91
N GLN A 213 -1.13 -2.12 9.22
CA GLN A 213 -0.36 -1.40 10.22
C GLN A 213 1.15 -1.56 9.98
N ASP A 214 1.62 -2.80 9.84
CA ASP A 214 3.05 -3.08 9.64
C ASP A 214 3.56 -2.41 8.34
N MET A 215 2.75 -2.41 7.28
CA MET A 215 3.04 -1.70 6.03
C MET A 215 3.10 -0.17 6.23
N ALA A 216 2.14 0.41 6.98
CA ALA A 216 2.12 1.84 7.25
C ALA A 216 3.32 2.29 8.11
N GLU A 217 3.71 1.49 9.11
CA GLU A 217 4.91 1.76 9.91
C GLU A 217 6.18 1.74 9.04
N HIS A 218 6.35 0.73 8.19
CA HIS A 218 7.46 0.67 7.24
C HIS A 218 7.46 1.86 6.28
N ALA A 219 6.29 2.26 5.78
CA ALA A 219 6.17 3.41 4.90
C ALA A 219 6.53 4.72 5.63
N LEU A 220 6.13 4.85 6.90
CA LEU A 220 6.50 6.01 7.72
C LEU A 220 8.03 6.09 7.92
N ASP A 221 8.67 4.96 8.26
CA ASP A 221 10.13 4.89 8.40
C ASP A 221 10.83 5.30 7.09
N MET A 222 10.32 4.85 5.95
CA MET A 222 10.83 5.25 4.64
C MET A 222 10.66 6.75 4.35
N ALA A 223 9.51 7.34 4.71
CA ALA A 223 9.27 8.77 4.57
C ALA A 223 10.25 9.58 5.43
N GLN A 224 10.43 9.18 6.68
CA GLN A 224 11.37 9.84 7.61
C GLN A 224 12.84 9.66 7.18
N GLY A 225 13.22 8.46 6.75
CA GLY A 225 14.58 8.17 6.24
C GLY A 225 14.96 9.01 5.01
N ARG A 226 13.97 9.46 4.23
CA ARG A 226 14.16 10.35 3.06
C ARG A 226 14.17 11.85 3.42
N GLY A 227 14.11 12.19 4.70
CA GLY A 227 14.18 13.57 5.19
C GLY A 227 12.88 14.12 5.76
N GLY A 228 11.84 13.31 5.84
CA GLY A 228 10.53 13.72 6.36
C GLY A 228 9.72 14.57 5.40
N ASP A 229 8.65 15.21 5.91
CA ASP A 229 7.77 16.13 5.19
C ASP A 229 7.16 15.52 3.91
N GLN A 230 6.79 14.26 3.96
CA GLN A 230 6.24 13.51 2.84
C GLN A 230 5.32 12.38 3.29
N ALA A 231 4.47 11.92 2.38
CA ALA A 231 3.70 10.72 2.54
C ALA A 231 4.32 9.59 1.71
N ALA A 232 4.46 8.41 2.31
CA ALA A 232 4.85 7.18 1.65
C ALA A 232 3.70 6.18 1.74
N GLU A 233 3.28 5.65 0.60
CA GLU A 233 2.27 4.62 0.48
C GLU A 233 2.94 3.30 0.14
N MET A 234 2.71 2.28 0.95
CA MET A 234 3.16 0.92 0.71
C MET A 234 1.99 0.06 0.28
N THR A 235 2.13 -0.58 -0.87
CA THR A 235 1.22 -1.59 -1.41
C THR A 235 1.97 -2.91 -1.59
N LEU A 236 1.28 -3.95 -2.04
CA LEU A 236 1.93 -5.22 -2.40
C LEU A 236 2.88 -5.08 -3.60
N ASP A 237 2.71 -4.04 -4.41
CA ASP A 237 3.52 -3.77 -5.61
C ASP A 237 4.74 -2.88 -5.34
N GLY A 238 4.83 -2.27 -4.14
CA GLY A 238 5.95 -1.41 -3.75
C GLY A 238 5.54 -0.10 -3.10
N PHE A 239 6.43 0.90 -3.18
CA PHE A 239 6.26 2.21 -2.57
C PHE A 239 5.94 3.29 -3.58
N THR A 240 5.02 4.19 -3.19
CA THR A 240 4.76 5.46 -3.88
C THR A 240 4.95 6.60 -2.89
N PHE A 241 5.55 7.72 -3.33
CA PHE A 241 5.85 8.86 -2.47
C PHE A 241 5.14 10.11 -2.96
N TYR A 242 4.67 10.93 -2.02
CA TYR A 242 3.97 12.19 -2.25
C TYR A 242 4.57 13.28 -1.38
N GLY A 243 4.70 14.50 -1.89
CA GLY A 243 5.31 15.62 -1.17
C GLY A 243 6.84 15.61 -1.26
N GLY A 244 7.52 16.09 -0.23
CA GLY A 244 8.99 16.16 -0.20
C GLY A 244 9.56 17.45 -0.79
N VAL A 245 8.90 18.60 -0.58
CA VAL A 245 9.28 19.92 -1.13
C VAL A 245 10.12 20.74 -0.16
N SER A 246 10.33 20.28 1.08
CA SER A 246 11.04 21.09 2.08
C SER A 246 12.55 21.17 1.83
N HIS A 247 12.97 22.18 1.06
CA HIS A 247 14.37 22.59 0.95
C HIS A 247 14.91 23.33 2.19
N GLY A 248 14.11 23.47 3.26
CA GLY A 248 14.43 24.31 4.43
C GLY A 248 15.20 23.64 5.57
N VAL A 249 15.13 22.31 5.71
CA VAL A 249 15.70 21.57 6.85
C VAL A 249 17.20 21.33 6.71
N GLU A 250 17.74 21.36 5.51
CA GLU A 250 19.16 21.04 5.25
C GLU A 250 20.16 21.99 5.93
N LYS A 251 19.81 23.25 6.14
CA LYS A 251 20.74 24.19 6.80
C LYS A 251 20.85 24.01 8.33
N ARG A 252 19.72 23.67 8.99
CA ARG A 252 19.72 23.43 10.45
C ARG A 252 20.30 22.06 10.80
N SER A 253 20.05 21.02 9.99
CA SER A 253 20.58 19.68 10.21
C SER A 253 22.12 19.64 10.09
N LYS A 254 22.73 20.39 9.17
CA LYS A 254 24.21 20.42 9.01
C LYS A 254 24.94 21.01 10.21
N VAL A 255 24.39 22.07 10.83
CA VAL A 255 24.99 22.65 12.04
C VAL A 255 24.81 21.70 13.23
N ARG A 256 23.63 21.13 13.39
CA ARG A 256 23.35 20.16 14.46
C ARG A 256 24.16 18.88 14.29
N SER A 257 24.22 18.34 13.07
CA SER A 257 25.01 17.14 12.78
C SER A 257 26.51 17.37 13.10
N ARG A 258 27.06 18.57 12.83
CA ARG A 258 28.42 18.93 13.21
C ARG A 258 28.61 18.99 14.73
N LEU A 259 27.66 19.62 15.44
CA LEU A 259 27.74 19.71 16.91
C LEU A 259 27.64 18.31 17.55
N VAL A 260 26.73 17.46 17.06
CA VAL A 260 26.62 16.06 17.52
C VAL A 260 27.88 15.27 17.19
N ALA A 261 28.42 15.42 15.98
CA ALA A 261 29.68 14.77 15.59
C ALA A 261 30.85 15.21 16.48
N ASP A 262 30.97 16.52 16.77
CA ASP A 262 32.03 17.03 17.66
C ASP A 262 31.88 16.52 19.09
N GLN A 263 30.66 16.43 19.62
CA GLN A 263 30.39 15.83 20.93
C GLN A 263 30.67 14.32 20.93
N LEU A 264 30.28 13.60 19.90
CA LEU A 264 30.57 12.16 19.76
C LEU A 264 32.10 11.91 19.73
N VAL A 265 32.82 12.70 18.97
CA VAL A 265 34.32 12.59 18.91
C VAL A 265 34.94 12.84 20.27
N LYS A 266 34.43 13.79 21.07
CA LYS A 266 34.91 14.00 22.44
C LYS A 266 34.67 12.79 23.34
N LEU A 267 33.45 12.25 23.32
CA LEU A 267 33.08 11.05 24.10
C LEU A 267 33.92 9.83 23.69
N ILE A 268 34.16 9.65 22.38
CA ILE A 268 34.99 8.56 21.87
C ILE A 268 36.42 8.71 22.41
N LYS A 269 36.99 9.91 22.42
CA LYS A 269 38.38 10.15 22.90
C LYS A 269 38.55 9.99 24.41
N GLU A 270 37.46 10.10 25.16
CA GLU A 270 37.44 9.90 26.62
C GLU A 270 37.15 8.43 27.01
N ALA A 271 36.80 7.58 26.04
CA ALA A 271 36.45 6.18 26.27
C ALA A 271 37.66 5.26 26.07
N ASP A 272 37.81 4.26 26.93
CA ASP A 272 38.81 3.19 26.75
C ASP A 272 38.45 2.22 25.65
N HIS A 273 37.14 1.97 25.46
CA HIS A 273 36.58 1.09 24.44
C HIS A 273 35.22 1.59 24.02
N VAL A 274 34.85 1.36 22.75
CA VAL A 274 33.53 1.70 22.22
C VAL A 274 32.83 0.46 21.66
N VAL A 275 31.62 0.20 22.11
CA VAL A 275 30.75 -0.83 21.53
C VAL A 275 29.61 -0.14 20.76
N ILE A 276 29.51 -0.46 19.47
CA ILE A 276 28.53 0.13 18.56
C ILE A 276 27.43 -0.89 18.32
N MET A 277 26.18 -0.50 18.53
CA MET A 277 25.02 -1.37 18.33
C MET A 277 23.94 -0.63 17.55
N GLY A 278 23.35 -1.31 16.56
CA GLY A 278 22.14 -0.88 15.90
C GLY A 278 20.87 -1.44 16.56
N HIS A 279 19.71 -1.21 15.93
CA HIS A 279 18.45 -1.82 16.37
C HIS A 279 18.48 -3.35 16.17
N ARG A 280 17.55 -4.07 16.83
CA ARG A 280 17.55 -5.54 16.92
C ARG A 280 17.61 -6.27 15.56
N MET A 281 16.97 -5.72 14.52
CA MET A 281 16.97 -6.27 13.16
C MET A 281 17.75 -5.32 12.23
N SER A 282 19.01 -5.03 12.60
CA SER A 282 19.85 -4.06 11.88
C SER A 282 19.78 -4.25 10.36
N ASP A 283 19.44 -3.17 9.66
CA ASP A 283 19.39 -3.08 8.21
C ASP A 283 20.70 -2.53 7.62
N LEU A 284 20.72 -2.28 6.32
CA LEU A 284 21.90 -1.75 5.64
C LEU A 284 22.29 -0.36 6.15
N ASP A 285 21.33 0.48 6.50
CA ASP A 285 21.57 1.83 7.01
C ASP A 285 22.17 1.79 8.42
N ALA A 286 21.65 0.92 9.29
CA ALA A 286 22.17 0.72 10.63
C ALA A 286 23.62 0.21 10.61
N ILE A 287 23.95 -0.76 9.75
CA ILE A 287 25.32 -1.28 9.62
C ILE A 287 26.24 -0.24 8.95
N GLY A 288 25.77 0.50 7.94
CA GLY A 288 26.52 1.58 7.31
C GLY A 288 26.85 2.71 8.29
N ALA A 289 25.88 3.11 9.14
CA ALA A 289 26.11 4.08 10.20
C ALA A 289 27.12 3.57 11.26
N ALA A 290 26.97 2.29 11.66
CA ALA A 290 27.89 1.65 12.60
C ALA A 290 29.34 1.63 12.09
N GLU A 291 29.54 1.30 10.80
CA GLU A 291 30.83 1.39 10.12
C GLU A 291 31.40 2.82 10.11
N GLY A 292 30.53 3.82 9.89
CA GLY A 292 30.93 5.23 9.97
C GLY A 292 31.48 5.60 11.35
N VAL A 293 30.77 5.20 12.42
CA VAL A 293 31.21 5.43 13.81
C VAL A 293 32.51 4.64 14.13
N LEU A 294 32.59 3.38 13.71
CA LEU A 294 33.79 2.56 13.86
C LEU A 294 35.00 3.23 13.21
N ARG A 295 34.81 3.79 12.02
CA ARG A 295 35.89 4.54 11.34
C ARG A 295 36.33 5.77 12.10
N ILE A 296 35.41 6.49 12.75
CA ILE A 296 35.75 7.62 13.63
C ILE A 296 36.58 7.14 14.82
N CYS A 297 36.17 6.02 15.48
CA CYS A 297 36.92 5.44 16.57
C CYS A 297 38.36 5.07 16.15
N LYS A 298 38.53 4.42 14.99
CA LYS A 298 39.87 4.10 14.42
C LYS A 298 40.70 5.34 14.13
N ILE A 299 40.12 6.43 13.67
CA ILE A 299 40.80 7.72 13.45
C ILE A 299 41.22 8.36 14.79
N CYS A 300 40.41 8.16 15.84
CA CYS A 300 40.73 8.65 17.19
C CYS A 300 41.68 7.72 17.97
N ASP A 301 42.10 6.59 17.37
CA ASP A 301 42.97 5.57 17.98
C ASP A 301 42.33 4.92 19.22
N VAL A 302 40.98 4.76 19.21
CA VAL A 302 40.20 4.16 20.28
C VAL A 302 39.66 2.78 19.82
N PRO A 303 39.91 1.71 20.58
CA PRO A 303 39.41 0.38 20.27
C PRO A 303 37.89 0.36 20.22
N ALA A 304 37.32 -0.18 19.12
CA ALA A 304 35.88 -0.25 18.95
C ALA A 304 35.47 -1.50 18.20
N VAL A 305 34.25 -1.97 18.48
CA VAL A 305 33.65 -3.14 17.83
C VAL A 305 32.14 -2.88 17.55
N ILE A 306 31.65 -3.53 16.51
CA ILE A 306 30.23 -3.53 16.16
C ILE A 306 29.60 -4.81 16.68
N ALA A 307 28.66 -4.69 17.63
CA ALA A 307 27.94 -5.82 18.18
C ALA A 307 26.62 -6.03 17.40
N VAL A 308 26.54 -7.13 16.64
CA VAL A 308 25.40 -7.44 15.78
C VAL A 308 25.08 -8.93 15.79
N ARG A 309 23.80 -9.26 15.86
CA ARG A 309 23.31 -10.63 15.70
C ARG A 309 23.22 -11.00 14.22
N ARG A 310 24.14 -11.84 13.74
CA ARG A 310 24.19 -12.26 12.34
C ARG A 310 22.98 -13.08 11.89
N ASP A 311 22.33 -13.76 12.81
CA ASP A 311 21.13 -14.58 12.57
C ASP A 311 19.83 -13.76 12.49
N ALA A 312 19.88 -12.49 12.90
CA ALA A 312 18.70 -11.63 12.98
C ALA A 312 18.84 -10.30 12.20
N THR A 313 19.98 -10.06 11.55
CA THR A 313 20.19 -8.84 10.76
C THR A 313 19.67 -8.98 9.32
N LEU A 314 19.12 -7.90 8.79
CA LEU A 314 18.75 -7.77 7.37
C LEU A 314 19.98 -7.43 6.48
N ALA A 315 21.10 -7.07 7.08
CA ALA A 315 22.33 -6.67 6.39
C ALA A 315 23.41 -7.76 6.35
N ALA A 316 23.06 -9.02 6.47
CA ALA A 316 24.01 -10.14 6.52
C ALA A 316 24.97 -10.16 5.32
N SER A 317 24.49 -9.86 4.11
CA SER A 317 25.30 -9.79 2.88
C SER A 317 26.36 -8.68 2.93
N LEU A 318 26.03 -7.52 3.52
CA LEU A 318 26.96 -6.42 3.70
C LEU A 318 28.05 -6.81 4.73
N ILE A 319 27.68 -7.38 5.86
CA ILE A 319 28.62 -7.85 6.89
C ILE A 319 29.57 -8.90 6.31
N ASP A 320 29.06 -9.84 5.51
CA ASP A 320 29.89 -10.85 4.86
C ASP A 320 30.89 -10.23 3.87
N ALA A 321 30.47 -9.18 3.13
CA ALA A 321 31.34 -8.45 2.23
C ALA A 321 32.46 -7.71 3.01
N LEU A 322 32.13 -7.03 4.11
CA LEU A 322 33.07 -6.34 4.99
C LEU A 322 34.06 -7.33 5.65
N CYS A 323 33.57 -8.47 6.13
CA CYS A 323 34.43 -9.53 6.65
C CYS A 323 35.42 -10.08 5.61
N LYS A 324 34.98 -10.25 4.35
CA LYS A 324 35.86 -10.64 3.23
C LYS A 324 36.89 -9.55 2.89
N ALA A 325 36.55 -8.29 3.11
CA ALA A 325 37.45 -7.15 2.96
C ALA A 325 38.44 -6.96 4.11
N GLY A 326 38.51 -7.89 5.08
CA GLY A 326 39.48 -7.88 6.19
C GLY A 326 38.95 -7.31 7.51
N GLN A 327 37.65 -7.00 7.61
CA GLN A 327 37.06 -6.39 8.82
C GLN A 327 36.35 -7.42 9.71
N LYS A 328 36.81 -8.68 9.71
CA LYS A 328 36.17 -9.77 10.46
C LYS A 328 36.18 -9.53 11.97
N ASP A 329 37.26 -8.98 12.49
CA ASP A 329 37.47 -8.76 13.93
C ASP A 329 36.70 -7.52 14.45
N ASP A 330 36.17 -6.72 13.55
CA ASP A 330 35.34 -5.55 13.89
C ASP A 330 33.90 -5.92 14.31
N PHE A 331 33.47 -7.15 14.03
CA PHE A 331 32.10 -7.63 14.29
C PHE A 331 32.08 -8.71 15.36
N ILE A 332 31.29 -8.50 16.42
CA ILE A 332 31.12 -9.47 17.51
C ILE A 332 29.63 -9.78 17.75
N ASP A 333 29.36 -10.90 18.44
CA ASP A 333 28.01 -11.16 18.95
C ASP A 333 27.72 -10.21 20.14
N PRO A 334 26.50 -9.68 20.29
CA PRO A 334 26.15 -8.81 21.44
C PRO A 334 26.43 -9.44 22.81
N LYS A 335 26.44 -10.78 22.92
CA LYS A 335 26.80 -11.48 24.16
C LYS A 335 28.28 -11.28 24.53
N ASP A 336 29.14 -11.18 23.52
CA ASP A 336 30.57 -10.99 23.71
C ASP A 336 30.92 -9.53 24.02
N ALA A 337 29.97 -8.59 23.80
CA ALA A 337 30.16 -7.19 24.14
C ALA A 337 30.03 -6.89 25.65
N LEU A 338 29.28 -7.71 26.40
CA LEU A 338 29.04 -7.49 27.84
C LEU A 338 30.32 -7.43 28.67
N PRO A 339 31.32 -8.30 28.49
CA PRO A 339 32.60 -8.21 29.20
C PRO A 339 33.44 -6.96 28.88
N ILE A 340 33.21 -6.34 27.70
CA ILE A 340 33.91 -5.11 27.27
C ILE A 340 33.30 -3.89 27.99
N ILE A 341 31.99 -3.86 28.17
CA ILE A 341 31.23 -2.76 28.77
C ILE A 341 31.40 -2.73 30.32
N SER A 342 31.61 -3.89 30.93
CA SER A 342 31.63 -4.04 32.39
C SER A 342 33.04 -3.83 33.01
N LYS A 343 34.02 -3.39 32.26
CA LYS A 343 35.32 -2.97 32.71
C LYS A 343 35.41 -1.46 32.78
#